data_a11dfac9c4e15e799b592869d0589c24
#
_entry.id   a11dfac9c4e15e799b592869d0589c24
#
_cell.length_a   1.000
_cell.length_b   1.000
_cell.length_c   1.000
_cell.angle_alpha   90.00
_cell.angle_beta   90.00
_cell.angle_gamma   90.00
#
_symmetry.space_group_name_H-M   'P 1'
#
loop_
_entity.id
_entity.type
_entity.pdbx_description
1 polymer ?
#
loop_
_entity_poly.entity_id
_entity_poly.type
_entity_poly.pdbx_seq_one_letter_code
_entity_poly.pdbx_strand_id
1 'polypeptide(L)'
;MLEQGIADAIKLAQKKKQILDINPIQYFVRALLAGIYIGFIIVLCFKLGDFFHVVNSPATYLSASLFFGIALILIIYGGAELFTGNTMYFTISTLRKKTTVLDTCRNWGACFLGNLVGAIFFALLFYGTGIFDQIEYEHLISNVVEVKMNTPTIQLFFKAILCNWLVCLACFLPSQVKGDTAKIIVMMLLVFTFFLSGYEHSIANLSLFAISLVSPHPNTISFSGAIX
;
A
#
# COMPACT_ATOMS: atom_id res chain seq x y z
N MET A 1 19.16 6.44 -19.70
CA MET A 1 18.24 6.50 -18.56
C MET A 1 17.29 5.31 -18.49
N LEU A 2 16.40 5.12 -19.45
CA LEU A 2 15.40 4.02 -19.43
C LEU A 2 16.04 2.64 -19.28
N GLU A 3 17.04 2.30 -20.10
CA GLU A 3 17.71 0.99 -20.03
C GLU A 3 18.39 0.77 -18.66
N GLN A 4 18.92 1.83 -18.05
CA GLN A 4 19.51 1.73 -16.71
C GLN A 4 18.42 1.42 -15.67
N GLY A 5 17.27 2.10 -15.74
CA GLY A 5 16.15 1.83 -14.83
C GLY A 5 15.64 0.39 -14.96
N ILE A 6 15.57 -0.13 -16.18
CA ILE A 6 15.20 -1.53 -16.43
C ILE A 6 16.25 -2.47 -15.80
N ALA A 7 17.54 -2.18 -15.97
CA ALA A 7 18.60 -2.99 -15.39
C ALA A 7 18.54 -2.97 -13.84
N ASP A 8 18.24 -1.81 -13.25
CA ASP A 8 18.11 -1.66 -11.80
C ASP A 8 16.88 -2.45 -11.28
N ALA A 9 15.77 -2.41 -12.01
CA ALA A 9 14.56 -3.17 -11.67
C ALA A 9 14.85 -4.69 -11.68
N ILE A 10 15.58 -5.16 -12.69
CA ILE A 10 15.99 -6.58 -12.78
C ILE A 10 16.90 -6.96 -11.59
N LYS A 11 17.87 -6.11 -11.29
CA LYS A 11 18.78 -6.32 -10.16
C LYS A 11 18.02 -6.42 -8.84
N LEU A 12 17.01 -5.56 -8.65
CA LEU A 12 16.16 -5.59 -7.47
C LEU A 12 15.36 -6.90 -7.41
N ALA A 13 14.74 -7.34 -8.52
CA ALA A 13 14.00 -8.60 -8.56
C ALA A 13 14.90 -9.78 -8.18
N GLN A 14 16.11 -9.84 -8.75
CA GLN A 14 17.06 -10.92 -8.46
C GLN A 14 17.51 -10.91 -6.99
N LYS A 15 17.78 -9.72 -6.43
CA LYS A 15 18.14 -9.57 -5.01
C LYS A 15 16.99 -10.04 -4.11
N LYS A 16 15.75 -9.64 -4.42
CA LYS A 16 14.55 -10.04 -3.65
C LYS A 16 14.33 -11.56 -3.73
N LYS A 17 14.49 -12.14 -4.93
CA LYS A 17 14.45 -13.61 -5.10
C LYS A 17 15.51 -14.27 -4.22
N GLN A 18 16.75 -13.80 -4.27
CA GLN A 18 17.86 -14.36 -3.50
C GLN A 18 17.56 -14.32 -1.99
N ILE A 19 17.03 -13.21 -1.48
CA ILE A 19 16.66 -13.10 -0.05
C ILE A 19 15.59 -14.14 0.28
N LEU A 20 14.56 -14.27 -0.58
CA LEU A 20 13.47 -15.23 -0.36
C LEU A 20 13.98 -16.69 -0.37
N ASP A 21 14.93 -17.00 -1.27
CA ASP A 21 15.48 -18.36 -1.41
C ASP A 21 16.41 -18.72 -0.25
N ILE A 22 17.27 -17.77 0.20
CA ILE A 22 18.29 -18.04 1.21
C ILE A 22 17.75 -17.88 2.63
N ASN A 23 16.95 -16.83 2.85
CA ASN A 23 16.43 -16.53 4.19
C ASN A 23 14.97 -16.08 4.10
N PRO A 24 14.04 -17.04 3.95
CA PRO A 24 12.61 -16.71 3.81
C PRO A 24 12.05 -15.99 5.02
N ILE A 25 12.59 -16.22 6.23
CA ILE A 25 12.15 -15.52 7.44
C ILE A 25 12.49 -14.02 7.31
N GLN A 26 13.71 -13.69 6.91
CA GLN A 26 14.12 -12.31 6.68
C GLN A 26 13.22 -11.64 5.62
N TYR A 27 12.93 -12.37 4.54
CA TYR A 27 12.04 -11.86 3.47
C TYR A 27 10.65 -11.57 4.03
N PHE A 28 10.10 -12.52 4.81
CA PHE A 28 8.76 -12.39 5.39
C PHE A 28 8.68 -11.20 6.36
N VAL A 29 9.70 -11.00 7.22
CA VAL A 29 9.77 -9.84 8.11
C VAL A 29 9.75 -8.53 7.30
N ARG A 30 10.53 -8.46 6.22
CA ARG A 30 10.54 -7.28 5.34
C ARG A 30 9.17 -7.04 4.69
N ALA A 31 8.47 -8.10 4.30
CA ALA A 31 7.12 -7.97 3.75
C ALA A 31 6.12 -7.54 4.82
N LEU A 32 6.21 -8.11 6.02
CA LEU A 32 5.37 -7.73 7.17
C LEU A 32 5.52 -6.24 7.49
N LEU A 33 6.76 -5.72 7.48
CA LEU A 33 7.02 -4.29 7.74
C LEU A 33 6.28 -3.38 6.76
N ALA A 34 6.10 -3.76 5.49
CA ALA A 34 5.37 -2.91 4.55
C ALA A 34 3.90 -2.72 4.96
N GLY A 35 3.24 -3.80 5.41
CA GLY A 35 1.87 -3.71 5.93
C GLY A 35 1.79 -2.81 7.16
N ILE A 36 2.76 -2.92 8.07
CA ILE A 36 2.85 -2.06 9.27
C ILE A 36 3.03 -0.59 8.87
N TYR A 37 3.97 -0.30 7.96
CA TYR A 37 4.25 1.09 7.54
C TYR A 37 3.02 1.74 6.91
N ILE A 38 2.30 0.97 6.07
CA ILE A 38 1.04 1.46 5.47
C ILE A 38 0.01 1.71 6.58
N GLY A 39 -0.09 0.81 7.56
CA GLY A 39 -1.01 0.97 8.69
C GLY A 39 -0.79 2.29 9.45
N PHE A 40 0.48 2.62 9.78
CA PHE A 40 0.79 3.91 10.43
C PHE A 40 0.27 5.08 9.61
N ILE A 41 0.48 5.03 8.31
CA ILE A 41 0.15 6.19 7.46
C ILE A 41 -1.36 6.26 7.17
N ILE A 42 -2.06 5.11 7.15
CA ILE A 42 -3.53 5.10 7.10
C ILE A 42 -4.10 5.83 8.32
N VAL A 43 -3.62 5.50 9.52
CA VAL A 43 -4.10 6.19 10.74
C VAL A 43 -3.85 7.70 10.63
N LEU A 44 -2.64 8.10 10.23
CA LEU A 44 -2.31 9.53 10.05
C LEU A 44 -3.27 10.20 9.06
N CYS A 45 -3.43 9.60 7.89
CA CYS A 45 -4.20 10.19 6.79
C CYS A 45 -5.70 10.31 7.15
N PHE A 46 -6.26 9.26 7.76
CA PHE A 46 -7.68 9.27 8.10
C PHE A 46 -7.96 10.17 9.31
N LYS A 47 -7.06 10.26 10.28
CA LYS A 47 -7.19 11.27 11.35
C LYS A 47 -7.13 12.68 10.81
N LEU A 48 -6.18 12.94 9.90
CA LEU A 48 -6.05 14.27 9.29
C LEU A 48 -7.28 14.62 8.43
N GLY A 49 -7.75 13.68 7.63
CA GLY A 49 -8.95 13.87 6.81
C GLY A 49 -10.20 14.09 7.66
N ASP A 50 -10.30 13.38 8.78
CA ASP A 50 -11.46 13.47 9.66
C ASP A 50 -11.66 14.86 10.27
N PHE A 51 -10.58 15.59 10.58
CA PHE A 51 -10.68 16.99 11.05
C PHE A 51 -11.46 17.88 10.06
N PHE A 52 -11.39 17.58 8.78
CA PHE A 52 -12.12 18.30 7.74
C PHE A 52 -13.47 17.67 7.43
N HIS A 53 -13.58 16.36 7.65
CA HIS A 53 -14.81 15.60 7.39
C HIS A 53 -15.94 16.03 8.34
N VAL A 54 -15.66 16.16 9.64
CA VAL A 54 -16.66 16.50 10.66
C VAL A 54 -17.29 17.89 10.43
N VAL A 55 -16.62 18.76 9.67
CA VAL A 55 -17.16 20.08 9.31
C VAL A 55 -17.62 20.12 7.85
N ASN A 56 -17.76 18.98 7.21
CA ASN A 56 -18.19 18.82 5.81
C ASN A 56 -17.36 19.68 4.83
N SER A 57 -16.05 19.75 5.05
CA SER A 57 -15.15 20.56 4.23
C SER A 57 -14.82 19.86 2.90
N PRO A 58 -14.77 20.61 1.78
CA PRO A 58 -14.28 20.05 0.51
C PRO A 58 -12.79 19.66 0.56
N ALA A 59 -12.06 20.06 1.60
CA ALA A 59 -10.64 19.71 1.76
C ALA A 59 -10.43 18.32 2.38
N THR A 60 -11.49 17.59 2.73
CA THR A 60 -11.41 16.27 3.41
C THR A 60 -10.45 15.31 2.69
N TYR A 61 -10.71 15.04 1.40
CA TYR A 61 -9.88 14.07 0.66
C TYR A 61 -8.51 14.63 0.32
N LEU A 62 -8.41 15.93 0.09
CA LEU A 62 -7.12 16.57 -0.14
C LEU A 62 -6.21 16.40 1.08
N SER A 63 -6.72 16.71 2.28
CA SER A 63 -5.95 16.58 3.52
C SER A 63 -5.57 15.11 3.81
N ALA A 64 -6.53 14.18 3.63
CA ALA A 64 -6.27 12.75 3.82
C ALA A 64 -5.19 12.22 2.87
N SER A 65 -5.12 12.72 1.63
CA SER A 65 -4.18 12.22 0.63
C SER A 65 -2.76 12.77 0.75
N LEU A 66 -2.60 13.93 1.40
CA LEU A 66 -1.39 14.76 1.32
C LEU A 66 -0.12 14.01 1.79
N PHE A 67 -0.24 13.19 2.82
CA PHE A 67 0.90 12.54 3.44
C PHE A 67 1.00 11.04 3.14
N PHE A 68 0.11 10.49 2.31
CA PHE A 68 0.11 9.04 2.07
C PHE A 68 1.41 8.55 1.42
N GLY A 69 2.11 9.42 0.68
CA GLY A 69 3.40 9.10 0.07
C GLY A 69 4.48 8.71 1.08
N ILE A 70 4.35 9.12 2.35
CA ILE A 70 5.29 8.72 3.41
C ILE A 70 5.34 7.18 3.54
N ALA A 71 4.23 6.48 3.30
CA ALA A 71 4.20 5.02 3.34
C ALA A 71 5.22 4.42 2.36
N LEU A 72 5.27 4.92 1.12
CA LEU A 72 6.21 4.42 0.13
C LEU A 72 7.66 4.78 0.48
N ILE A 73 7.88 5.97 1.04
CA ILE A 73 9.21 6.38 1.51
C ILE A 73 9.70 5.43 2.61
N LEU A 74 8.86 5.14 3.61
CA LEU A 74 9.19 4.18 4.68
C LEU A 74 9.52 2.80 4.12
N ILE A 75 8.74 2.34 3.13
CA ILE A 75 8.94 1.04 2.50
C ILE A 75 10.30 0.99 1.78
N ILE A 76 10.59 1.99 0.94
CA ILE A 76 11.80 1.97 0.11
C ILE A 76 13.05 2.21 0.97
N TYR A 77 13.07 3.24 1.80
CA TYR A 77 14.24 3.57 2.62
C TYR A 77 14.36 2.66 3.84
N GLY A 78 13.26 2.16 4.37
CA GLY A 78 13.24 1.18 5.46
C GLY A 78 13.50 -0.25 5.01
N GLY A 79 13.63 -0.49 3.71
CA GLY A 79 13.97 -1.81 3.18
C GLY A 79 12.88 -2.85 3.27
N ALA A 80 11.62 -2.43 3.32
CA ALA A 80 10.46 -3.34 3.34
C ALA A 80 10.13 -3.86 1.94
N GLU A 81 9.32 -4.91 1.87
CA GLU A 81 8.91 -5.56 0.63
C GLU A 81 7.43 -5.31 0.38
N LEU A 82 7.12 -4.55 -0.66
CA LEU A 82 5.74 -4.20 -1.03
C LEU A 82 5.29 -4.98 -2.25
N PHE A 83 4.17 -5.66 -2.14
CA PHE A 83 3.60 -6.50 -3.20
C PHE A 83 3.40 -5.71 -4.51
N THR A 84 2.77 -4.54 -4.44
CA THR A 84 2.46 -3.74 -5.64
C THR A 84 3.71 -3.25 -6.36
N GLY A 85 4.80 -2.96 -5.65
CA GLY A 85 6.09 -2.66 -6.27
C GLY A 85 6.74 -3.90 -6.87
N ASN A 86 6.61 -5.03 -6.17
CA ASN A 86 7.22 -6.29 -6.63
C ASN A 86 6.55 -6.81 -7.89
N THR A 87 5.27 -6.49 -8.12
CA THR A 87 4.61 -6.86 -9.40
C THR A 87 5.40 -6.31 -10.59
N MET A 88 5.84 -5.05 -10.55
CA MET A 88 6.63 -4.46 -11.63
C MET A 88 8.02 -5.10 -11.76
N TYR A 89 8.76 -5.17 -10.64
CA TYR A 89 10.15 -5.68 -10.69
C TYR A 89 10.22 -7.08 -11.25
N PHE A 90 9.34 -7.98 -10.79
CA PHE A 90 9.35 -9.37 -11.23
C PHE A 90 8.80 -9.53 -12.65
N THR A 91 7.79 -8.74 -13.05
CA THR A 91 7.29 -8.76 -14.43
C THR A 91 8.41 -8.38 -15.41
N ILE A 92 9.11 -7.26 -15.16
CA ILE A 92 10.22 -6.81 -16.00
C ILE A 92 11.30 -7.89 -16.07
N SER A 93 11.68 -8.45 -14.92
CA SER A 93 12.75 -9.43 -14.83
C SER A 93 12.38 -10.74 -15.57
N THR A 94 11.13 -11.17 -15.46
CA THR A 94 10.64 -12.40 -16.13
C THR A 94 10.54 -12.21 -17.64
N LEU A 95 10.04 -11.05 -18.09
CA LEU A 95 9.99 -10.73 -19.52
C LEU A 95 11.41 -10.67 -20.14
N ARG A 96 12.39 -10.23 -19.36
CA ARG A 96 13.80 -10.22 -19.77
C ARG A 96 14.51 -11.55 -19.49
N LYS A 97 13.77 -12.60 -19.11
CA LYS A 97 14.26 -13.98 -18.86
C LYS A 97 15.35 -14.06 -17.78
N LYS A 98 15.30 -13.14 -16.79
CA LYS A 98 16.25 -13.10 -15.65
C LYS A 98 15.68 -13.75 -14.38
N THR A 99 14.36 -13.96 -14.34
CA THR A 99 13.64 -14.76 -13.35
C THR A 99 12.60 -15.60 -14.10
N THR A 100 12.11 -16.66 -13.45
CA THR A 100 11.07 -17.52 -14.02
C THR A 100 9.68 -17.06 -13.58
N VAL A 101 8.64 -17.54 -14.25
CA VAL A 101 7.24 -17.31 -13.83
C VAL A 101 7.02 -17.87 -12.41
N LEU A 102 7.62 -19.04 -12.11
CA LEU A 102 7.51 -19.62 -10.77
C LEU A 102 8.15 -18.72 -9.70
N ASP A 103 9.32 -18.13 -9.98
CA ASP A 103 9.94 -17.14 -9.07
C ASP A 103 9.01 -15.96 -8.81
N THR A 104 8.34 -15.49 -9.87
CA THR A 104 7.41 -14.38 -9.80
C THR A 104 6.21 -14.74 -8.90
N CYS A 105 5.57 -15.88 -9.14
CA CYS A 105 4.42 -16.32 -8.35
C CYS A 105 4.80 -16.54 -6.88
N ARG A 106 5.96 -17.18 -6.63
CA ARG A 106 6.46 -17.39 -5.26
C ARG A 106 6.70 -16.06 -4.54
N ASN A 107 7.34 -15.11 -5.24
CA ASN A 107 7.62 -13.79 -4.64
C ASN A 107 6.33 -13.04 -4.37
N TRP A 108 5.41 -13.01 -5.34
CA TRP A 108 4.12 -12.30 -5.18
C TRP A 108 3.33 -12.89 -4.01
N GLY A 109 3.22 -14.21 -3.94
CA GLY A 109 2.50 -14.89 -2.85
C GLY A 109 3.12 -14.60 -1.48
N ALA A 110 4.44 -14.77 -1.36
CA ALA A 110 5.14 -14.53 -0.10
C ALA A 110 5.02 -13.06 0.34
N CYS A 111 5.16 -12.13 -0.63
CA CYS A 111 5.07 -10.70 -0.34
C CYS A 111 3.66 -10.29 0.08
N PHE A 112 2.64 -10.75 -0.66
CA PHE A 112 1.24 -10.46 -0.35
C PHE A 112 0.87 -10.98 1.05
N LEU A 113 1.22 -12.23 1.35
CA LEU A 113 0.95 -12.82 2.67
C LEU A 113 1.67 -12.07 3.79
N GLY A 114 2.92 -11.68 3.58
CA GLY A 114 3.65 -10.88 4.57
C GLY A 114 3.00 -9.51 4.79
N ASN A 115 2.60 -8.82 3.69
CA ASN A 115 1.92 -7.52 3.79
C ASN A 115 0.58 -7.68 4.54
N LEU A 116 -0.19 -8.74 4.26
CA LEU A 116 -1.47 -9.02 4.94
C LEU A 116 -1.25 -9.24 6.44
N VAL A 117 -0.28 -10.10 6.80
CA VAL A 117 0.02 -10.37 8.22
C VAL A 117 0.48 -9.08 8.91
N GLY A 118 1.29 -8.26 8.23
CA GLY A 118 1.73 -6.96 8.76
C GLY A 118 0.58 -6.00 9.00
N ALA A 119 -0.38 -5.96 8.07
CA ALA A 119 -1.58 -5.12 8.19
C ALA A 119 -2.44 -5.55 9.39
N ILE A 120 -2.68 -6.86 9.53
CA ILE A 120 -3.46 -7.42 10.66
C ILE A 120 -2.73 -7.15 11.99
N PHE A 121 -1.42 -7.41 12.02
CA PHE A 121 -0.60 -7.20 13.23
C PHE A 121 -0.68 -5.73 13.67
N PHE A 122 -0.52 -4.80 12.71
CA PHE A 122 -0.64 -3.38 13.01
C PHE A 122 -2.03 -3.02 13.53
N ALA A 123 -3.09 -3.54 12.90
CA ALA A 123 -4.47 -3.26 13.29
C ALA A 123 -4.72 -3.71 14.74
N LEU A 124 -4.22 -4.90 15.12
CA LEU A 124 -4.36 -5.40 16.50
C LEU A 124 -3.60 -4.54 17.51
N LEU A 125 -2.36 -4.12 17.17
CA LEU A 125 -1.60 -3.21 18.04
C LEU A 125 -2.34 -1.87 18.17
N PHE A 126 -2.87 -1.35 17.06
CA PHE A 126 -3.57 -0.08 17.04
C PHE A 126 -4.87 -0.16 17.87
N TYR A 127 -5.61 -1.25 17.74
CA TYR A 127 -6.80 -1.50 18.57
C TYR A 127 -6.44 -1.42 20.06
N GLY A 128 -5.32 -2.03 20.46
CA GLY A 128 -4.85 -2.00 21.85
C GLY A 128 -4.52 -0.60 22.39
N THR A 129 -4.40 0.42 21.52
CA THR A 129 -4.17 1.81 21.99
C THR A 129 -5.44 2.50 22.45
N GLY A 130 -6.64 2.01 22.10
CA GLY A 130 -7.92 2.65 22.39
C GLY A 130 -8.15 3.97 21.66
N ILE A 131 -7.29 4.35 20.72
CA ILE A 131 -7.40 5.66 20.04
C ILE A 131 -8.71 5.79 19.27
N PHE A 132 -9.23 4.67 18.74
CA PHE A 132 -10.48 4.65 17.97
C PHE A 132 -11.69 4.14 18.78
N ASP A 133 -11.59 3.96 20.11
CA ASP A 133 -12.72 3.45 20.93
C ASP A 133 -13.90 4.42 20.96
N GLN A 134 -13.65 5.72 20.79
CA GLN A 134 -14.69 6.74 20.81
C GLN A 134 -15.01 7.29 19.42
N ILE A 135 -14.62 6.56 18.36
CA ILE A 135 -14.96 6.95 17.00
C ILE A 135 -16.49 6.87 16.83
N GLU A 136 -17.08 7.96 16.38
CA GLU A 136 -18.47 7.98 15.93
C GLU A 136 -18.59 7.23 14.61
N TYR A 137 -19.75 6.61 14.37
CA TYR A 137 -19.98 5.87 13.13
C TYR A 137 -19.82 6.71 11.87
N GLU A 138 -19.89 8.04 12.00
CA GLU A 138 -19.72 8.99 10.89
C GLU A 138 -18.25 9.34 10.60
N HIS A 139 -17.29 8.73 11.30
CA HIS A 139 -15.86 8.95 11.04
C HIS A 139 -15.49 8.64 9.60
N LEU A 140 -14.60 9.45 9.02
CA LEU A 140 -14.18 9.32 7.63
C LEU A 140 -13.76 7.88 7.25
N ILE A 141 -13.05 7.18 8.17
CA ILE A 141 -12.57 5.82 7.87
C ILE A 141 -13.74 4.86 7.64
N SER A 142 -14.81 4.95 8.45
CA SER A 142 -16.00 4.09 8.31
C SER A 142 -16.70 4.37 6.97
N ASN A 143 -16.90 5.63 6.64
CA ASN A 143 -17.55 6.04 5.39
C ASN A 143 -16.78 5.55 4.17
N VAL A 144 -15.46 5.70 4.18
CA VAL A 144 -14.62 5.26 3.04
C VAL A 144 -14.62 3.74 2.91
N VAL A 145 -14.54 3.01 4.04
CA VAL A 145 -14.54 1.54 4.02
C VAL A 145 -15.88 1.00 3.51
N GLU A 146 -17.00 1.57 3.97
CA GLU A 146 -18.32 1.18 3.51
C GLU A 146 -18.46 1.35 1.99
N VAL A 147 -18.04 2.49 1.46
CA VAL A 147 -18.07 2.75 0.02
C VAL A 147 -17.20 1.73 -0.73
N LYS A 148 -15.99 1.44 -0.24
CA LYS A 148 -15.07 0.50 -0.89
C LYS A 148 -15.65 -0.93 -0.91
N MET A 149 -16.23 -1.38 0.20
CA MET A 149 -16.81 -2.72 0.30
C MET A 149 -18.03 -2.91 -0.61
N ASN A 150 -18.71 -1.81 -0.98
CA ASN A 150 -19.90 -1.85 -1.82
C ASN A 150 -19.63 -1.43 -3.28
N THR A 151 -18.36 -1.14 -3.63
CA THR A 151 -18.00 -0.75 -5.00
C THR A 151 -18.04 -1.99 -5.92
N PRO A 152 -18.70 -1.91 -7.08
CA PRO A 152 -18.74 -3.04 -8.03
C PRO A 152 -17.36 -3.53 -8.41
N THR A 153 -17.16 -4.85 -8.45
CA THR A 153 -15.87 -5.49 -8.73
C THR A 153 -15.19 -4.99 -10.00
N ILE A 154 -15.99 -4.74 -11.06
CA ILE A 154 -15.43 -4.26 -12.34
C ILE A 154 -14.82 -2.85 -12.17
N GLN A 155 -15.43 -2.01 -11.34
CA GLN A 155 -14.88 -0.67 -11.06
C GLN A 155 -13.61 -0.79 -10.22
N LEU A 156 -13.60 -1.67 -9.21
CA LEU A 156 -12.41 -1.95 -8.40
C LEU A 156 -11.25 -2.41 -9.27
N PHE A 157 -11.53 -3.29 -10.24
CA PHE A 157 -10.52 -3.81 -11.16
C PHE A 157 -9.83 -2.67 -11.95
N PHE A 158 -10.62 -1.76 -12.54
CA PHE A 158 -10.04 -0.65 -13.30
C PHE A 158 -9.33 0.36 -12.39
N LYS A 159 -9.88 0.65 -11.21
CA LYS A 159 -9.23 1.52 -10.23
C LYS A 159 -7.89 0.92 -9.76
N ALA A 160 -7.83 -0.42 -9.60
CA ALA A 160 -6.60 -1.11 -9.20
C ALA A 160 -5.52 -1.04 -10.29
N ILE A 161 -5.90 -1.17 -11.57
CA ILE A 161 -4.97 -1.02 -12.70
C ILE A 161 -4.34 0.38 -12.67
N LEU A 162 -5.18 1.43 -12.59
CA LEU A 162 -4.70 2.82 -12.58
C LEU A 162 -3.82 3.09 -11.36
N CYS A 163 -4.21 2.57 -10.20
CA CYS A 163 -3.43 2.70 -8.97
C CYS A 163 -2.06 2.04 -9.15
N ASN A 164 -2.05 0.76 -9.55
CA ASN A 164 -0.78 0.03 -9.63
C ASN A 164 0.14 0.61 -10.71
N TRP A 165 -0.41 1.20 -11.77
CA TRP A 165 0.40 1.93 -12.76
C TRP A 165 1.16 3.07 -12.09
N LEU A 166 0.48 3.91 -11.28
CA LEU A 166 1.13 5.02 -10.56
C LEU A 166 2.12 4.52 -9.50
N VAL A 167 1.80 3.43 -8.80
CA VAL A 167 2.72 2.82 -7.82
C VAL A 167 3.99 2.32 -8.54
N CYS A 168 3.83 1.67 -9.69
CA CYS A 168 4.99 1.22 -10.48
C CYS A 168 5.86 2.40 -10.90
N LEU A 169 5.24 3.51 -11.35
CA LEU A 169 5.97 4.73 -11.68
C LEU A 169 6.68 5.30 -10.43
N ALA A 170 6.00 5.29 -9.26
CA ALA A 170 6.57 5.80 -8.01
C ALA A 170 7.76 4.95 -7.53
N CYS A 171 7.81 3.66 -7.92
CA CYS A 171 8.94 2.78 -7.63
C CYS A 171 10.04 2.91 -8.70
N PHE A 172 9.68 3.19 -9.96
CA PHE A 172 10.61 3.20 -11.10
C PHE A 172 11.31 4.57 -11.28
N LEU A 173 10.54 5.66 -11.25
CA LEU A 173 11.07 6.99 -11.56
C LEU A 173 12.19 7.46 -10.59
N PRO A 174 12.17 7.08 -9.29
CA PRO A 174 13.30 7.42 -8.41
C PRO A 174 14.65 6.91 -8.91
N SER A 175 14.70 5.85 -9.71
CA SER A 175 15.97 5.39 -10.31
C SER A 175 16.43 6.29 -11.45
N GLN A 176 15.55 7.16 -11.98
CA GLN A 176 15.85 8.02 -13.12
C GLN A 176 16.25 9.44 -12.71
N VAL A 177 16.06 9.79 -11.42
CA VAL A 177 16.37 11.14 -10.92
C VAL A 177 17.55 11.09 -9.96
N LYS A 178 18.29 12.20 -9.87
CA LYS A 178 19.45 12.31 -8.97
C LYS A 178 19.06 13.05 -7.69
N GLY A 179 19.61 12.61 -6.60
CA GLY A 179 19.41 13.21 -5.29
C GLY A 179 18.18 12.67 -4.58
N ASP A 180 18.32 12.39 -3.29
CA ASP A 180 17.25 11.74 -2.53
C ASP A 180 16.03 12.65 -2.34
N THR A 181 16.25 13.97 -2.25
CA THR A 181 15.12 14.92 -2.18
C THR A 181 14.22 14.79 -3.41
N ALA A 182 14.81 14.75 -4.62
CA ALA A 182 14.02 14.62 -5.85
C ALA A 182 13.28 13.29 -5.90
N LYS A 183 13.91 12.20 -5.44
CA LYS A 183 13.25 10.88 -5.37
C LYS A 183 12.04 10.91 -4.44
N ILE A 184 12.20 11.53 -3.25
CA ILE A 184 11.13 11.67 -2.27
C ILE A 184 9.97 12.47 -2.86
N ILE A 185 10.24 13.58 -3.53
CA ILE A 185 9.22 14.42 -4.16
C ILE A 185 8.43 13.60 -5.19
N VAL A 186 9.13 12.88 -6.06
CA VAL A 186 8.47 12.04 -7.09
C VAL A 186 7.56 11.00 -6.45
N MET A 187 8.05 10.30 -5.41
CA MET A 187 7.24 9.31 -4.69
C MET A 187 5.99 9.96 -4.06
N MET A 188 6.17 11.09 -3.36
CA MET A 188 5.07 11.80 -2.72
C MET A 188 4.00 12.21 -3.73
N LEU A 189 4.39 12.80 -4.85
CA LEU A 189 3.44 13.31 -5.86
C LEU A 189 2.66 12.18 -6.53
N LEU A 190 3.31 11.06 -6.89
CA LEU A 190 2.63 9.95 -7.56
C LEU A 190 1.68 9.22 -6.61
N VAL A 191 2.08 9.05 -5.35
CA VAL A 191 1.22 8.43 -4.34
C VAL A 191 0.05 9.35 -3.99
N PHE A 192 0.31 10.65 -3.82
CA PHE A 192 -0.75 11.65 -3.65
C PHE A 192 -1.77 11.57 -4.79
N THR A 193 -1.27 11.48 -6.04
CA THR A 193 -2.14 11.41 -7.23
C THR A 193 -3.10 10.23 -7.16
N PHE A 194 -2.61 9.00 -6.89
CA PHE A 194 -3.54 7.86 -6.90
C PHE A 194 -4.53 7.93 -5.73
N PHE A 195 -4.09 8.40 -4.56
CA PHE A 195 -4.97 8.47 -3.39
C PHE A 195 -6.09 9.48 -3.61
N LEU A 196 -5.71 10.71 -4.01
CA LEU A 196 -6.69 11.79 -4.24
C LEU A 196 -7.66 11.45 -5.38
N SER A 197 -7.18 10.72 -6.41
CA SER A 197 -8.03 10.31 -7.54
C SER A 197 -9.00 9.17 -7.19
N GLY A 198 -8.91 8.60 -5.99
CA GLY A 198 -9.82 7.51 -5.57
C GLY A 198 -9.52 6.17 -6.22
N TYR A 199 -8.25 5.92 -6.61
CA TYR A 199 -7.84 4.62 -7.14
C TYR A 199 -7.58 3.64 -6.01
N GLU A 200 -7.62 2.33 -6.30
CA GLU A 200 -7.65 1.27 -5.29
C GLU A 200 -6.30 0.56 -5.16
N HIS A 201 -5.66 0.73 -4.01
CA HIS A 201 -4.38 0.10 -3.71
C HIS A 201 -4.61 -1.15 -2.84
N SER A 202 -4.32 -2.34 -3.37
CA SER A 202 -4.64 -3.60 -2.71
C SER A 202 -4.10 -3.67 -1.26
N ILE A 203 -2.80 -3.37 -1.06
CA ILE A 203 -2.20 -3.50 0.29
C ILE A 203 -2.69 -2.39 1.24
N ALA A 204 -2.96 -1.19 0.73
CA ALA A 204 -3.56 -0.13 1.54
C ALA A 204 -4.98 -0.54 1.98
N ASN A 205 -5.74 -1.16 1.09
CA ASN A 205 -7.08 -1.67 1.45
C ASN A 205 -6.99 -2.76 2.52
N LEU A 206 -6.01 -3.68 2.46
CA LEU A 206 -5.82 -4.68 3.53
C LEU A 206 -5.63 -4.01 4.89
N SER A 207 -4.76 -2.97 4.96
CA SER A 207 -4.52 -2.26 6.22
C SER A 207 -5.75 -1.46 6.67
N LEU A 208 -6.43 -0.80 5.72
CA LEU A 208 -7.63 -0.02 6.00
C LEU A 208 -8.75 -0.92 6.54
N PHE A 209 -9.02 -2.03 5.86
CA PHE A 209 -10.06 -2.98 6.27
C PHE A 209 -9.71 -3.64 7.60
N ALA A 210 -8.43 -4.01 7.82
CA ALA A 210 -8.01 -4.62 9.08
C ALA A 210 -8.24 -3.68 10.27
N ILE A 211 -7.86 -2.39 10.11
CA ILE A 211 -8.07 -1.37 11.16
C ILE A 211 -9.57 -1.19 11.42
N SER A 212 -10.37 -1.09 10.36
CA SER A 212 -11.82 -0.85 10.51
C SER A 212 -12.54 -2.03 11.14
N LEU A 213 -12.15 -3.27 10.80
CA LEU A 213 -12.78 -4.47 11.33
C LEU A 213 -12.50 -4.71 12.81
N VAL A 214 -11.38 -4.20 13.35
CA VAL A 214 -11.06 -4.35 14.78
C VAL A 214 -11.53 -3.15 15.62
N SER A 215 -11.88 -2.02 14.98
CA SER A 215 -12.37 -0.81 15.64
C SER A 215 -13.91 -0.83 15.70
N PRO A 216 -14.55 0.01 16.53
CA PRO A 216 -16.01 0.17 16.45
C PRO A 216 -16.43 0.57 15.03
N HIS A 217 -17.42 -0.13 14.46
CA HIS A 217 -17.84 0.11 13.08
C HIS A 217 -19.33 -0.22 12.91
N PRO A 218 -20.02 0.37 11.93
CA PRO A 218 -21.40 0.01 11.63
C PRO A 218 -21.50 -1.40 11.04
N ASN A 219 -22.69 -2.01 11.14
CA ASN A 219 -22.94 -3.37 10.65
C ASN A 219 -22.74 -3.55 9.14
N THR A 220 -22.67 -2.45 8.41
CA THR A 220 -22.40 -2.46 6.96
C THR A 220 -20.94 -2.82 6.64
N ILE A 221 -20.03 -2.67 7.61
CA ILE A 221 -18.64 -3.09 7.48
C ILE A 221 -18.53 -4.53 8.00
N SER A 222 -18.07 -5.43 7.16
CA SER A 222 -18.05 -6.85 7.49
C SER A 222 -16.81 -7.56 6.89
N PHE A 223 -16.48 -8.69 7.49
CA PHE A 223 -15.40 -9.54 6.98
C PHE A 223 -15.70 -10.02 5.56
N SER A 224 -16.96 -10.37 5.28
CA SER A 224 -17.35 -10.78 3.91
C SER A 224 -17.19 -9.62 2.91
N GLY A 225 -17.52 -8.39 3.31
CA GLY A 225 -17.32 -7.21 2.47
C GLY A 225 -15.82 -6.94 2.20
N ALA A 226 -14.99 -7.18 3.18
CA ALA A 226 -13.53 -7.00 3.02
C ALA A 226 -12.90 -8.01 2.04
N ILE A 227 -13.52 -9.20 1.86
CA ILE A 227 -13.08 -10.23 0.91
C ILE A 227 -13.64 -9.98 -0.48
N UNK A 228 -14.80 -9.55 -0.22
CA UNK A 228 -15.43 -9.39 -1.27
C UNK A 228 -14.96 -8.51 -2.08
#